data_729cb364865b5cc602863d9e7a849dec
#
_entry.id   729cb364865b5cc602863d9e7a849dec
#
_cell.length_a   1.000
_cell.length_b   1.000
_cell.length_c   1.000
_cell.angle_alpha   90.00
_cell.angle_beta   90.00
_cell.angle_gamma   90.00
#
_symmetry.space_group_name_H-M   'P 1'
#
loop_
_entity.id
_entity.type
_entity.pdbx_description
1 polymer ?
#
loop_
_entity_poly.entity_id
_entity_poly.type
_entity_poly.pdbx_seq_one_letter_code
_entity_poly.pdbx_strand_id
1 'polypeptide(L)'
;IIMPRNVHRSAINALILTGAKPIYVDPGQNEALGIPLAMPIAKVEEAITKHPNAKAVLVNNPTYYGVCGDLEKIVKIAHKAGMRVLVDEAHGTHFYFSEDLPPSAMEVGADMAAVSIHKTGGSLTQSSMLLLGKSMEGWDGYVRQIINLTQTTSASYLLMSSLDISRRNLALHGEAIYSEVIRPAQ
;
A
#
# COMPACT_ATOMS: atom_id res chain seq x y z
N ILE A 1 9.74 -8.22 10.33
CA ILE A 1 9.11 -7.76 9.09
C ILE A 1 10.18 -7.30 8.11
N ILE A 2 10.12 -7.76 6.85
CA ILE A 2 10.99 -7.29 5.76
C ILE A 2 10.34 -6.02 5.18
N MET A 3 11.12 -4.97 4.95
CA MET A 3 10.57 -3.69 4.49
C MET A 3 11.64 -2.81 3.83
N PRO A 4 11.27 -1.88 2.94
CA PRO A 4 12.25 -0.96 2.34
C PRO A 4 12.66 0.12 3.35
N ARG A 5 13.79 0.77 3.10
CA ARG A 5 14.25 1.86 3.97
C ARG A 5 13.51 3.18 3.74
N ASN A 6 12.89 3.36 2.59
CA ASN A 6 12.13 4.56 2.22
C ASN A 6 10.63 4.49 2.61
N VAL A 7 10.30 3.79 3.68
CA VAL A 7 8.92 3.71 4.20
C VAL A 7 8.45 5.03 4.79
N HIS A 8 7.15 5.22 4.80
CA HIS A 8 6.54 6.33 5.50
C HIS A 8 6.78 6.24 7.03
N ARG A 9 6.82 7.40 7.70
CA ARG A 9 7.06 7.48 9.16
C ARG A 9 6.08 6.65 9.99
N SER A 10 4.83 6.49 9.54
CA SER A 10 3.84 5.65 10.23
C SER A 10 4.28 4.19 10.34
N ALA A 11 4.95 3.64 9.33
CA ALA A 11 5.49 2.28 9.40
C ALA A 11 6.58 2.15 10.46
N ILE A 12 7.45 3.16 10.60
CA ILE A 12 8.46 3.20 11.68
C ILE A 12 7.78 3.29 13.05
N ASN A 13 6.76 4.14 13.19
CA ASN A 13 5.99 4.24 14.44
C ASN A 13 5.30 2.92 14.79
N ALA A 14 4.78 2.20 13.79
CA ALA A 14 4.19 0.88 14.00
C ALA A 14 5.22 -0.15 14.53
N LEU A 15 6.48 -0.10 14.08
CA LEU A 15 7.55 -0.95 14.64
C LEU A 15 7.75 -0.67 16.14
N ILE A 16 7.74 0.61 16.52
CA ILE A 16 7.91 1.01 17.93
C ILE A 16 6.74 0.50 18.76
N LEU A 17 5.51 0.66 18.29
CA LEU A 17 4.30 0.25 19.00
C LEU A 17 4.18 -1.27 19.14
N THR A 18 4.62 -2.02 18.15
CA THR A 18 4.47 -3.48 18.11
C THR A 18 5.71 -4.23 18.63
N GLY A 19 6.84 -3.57 18.79
CA GLY A 19 8.13 -4.21 19.05
C GLY A 19 8.66 -5.07 17.90
N ALA A 20 8.10 -4.92 16.69
CA ALA A 20 8.51 -5.70 15.52
C ALA A 20 9.92 -5.33 15.08
N LYS A 21 10.73 -6.35 14.78
CA LYS A 21 12.11 -6.15 14.29
C LYS A 21 12.11 -5.98 12.77
N PRO A 22 12.59 -4.84 12.24
CA PRO A 22 12.69 -4.63 10.81
C PRO A 22 13.92 -5.34 10.22
N ILE A 23 13.74 -5.85 9.02
CA ILE A 23 14.80 -6.32 8.12
C ILE A 23 14.72 -5.39 6.92
N TYR A 24 15.67 -4.47 6.84
CA TYR A 24 15.63 -3.45 5.80
C TYR A 24 16.20 -3.95 4.48
N VAL A 25 15.45 -3.72 3.41
CA VAL A 25 15.88 -3.89 2.02
C VAL A 25 16.16 -2.50 1.46
N ASP A 26 17.36 -2.31 0.93
CA ASP A 26 17.73 -1.07 0.26
C ASP A 26 17.07 -1.03 -1.14
N PRO A 27 16.18 -0.06 -1.40
CA PRO A 27 15.48 0.03 -2.69
C PRO A 27 16.40 0.49 -3.83
N GLY A 28 17.60 1.00 -3.50
CA GLY A 28 18.44 1.69 -4.46
C GLY A 28 17.95 3.12 -4.72
N GLN A 29 18.65 3.81 -5.59
CA GLN A 29 18.38 5.21 -5.93
C GLN A 29 18.58 5.43 -7.43
N ASN A 30 17.75 6.28 -8.02
CA ASN A 30 18.03 6.85 -9.33
C ASN A 30 19.07 7.96 -9.14
N GLU A 31 20.29 7.76 -9.62
CA GLU A 31 21.40 8.69 -9.38
C GLU A 31 21.18 10.06 -10.03
N ALA A 32 20.52 10.09 -11.20
CA ALA A 32 20.27 11.34 -11.93
C ALA A 32 19.24 12.24 -11.24
N LEU A 33 18.24 11.63 -10.61
CA LEU A 33 17.13 12.35 -9.95
C LEU A 33 17.29 12.41 -8.42
N GLY A 34 18.16 11.60 -7.85
CA GLY A 34 18.35 11.52 -6.40
C GLY A 34 17.16 10.91 -5.65
N ILE A 35 16.27 10.17 -6.32
CA ILE A 35 15.07 9.60 -5.73
C ILE A 35 15.21 8.10 -5.44
N PRO A 36 14.63 7.61 -4.32
CA PRO A 36 14.62 6.17 -4.05
C PRO A 36 13.70 5.42 -5.00
N LEU A 37 14.11 4.22 -5.36
CA LEU A 37 13.37 3.30 -6.22
C LEU A 37 12.48 2.35 -5.41
N ALA A 38 11.82 1.42 -6.11
CA ALA A 38 11.14 0.28 -5.50
C ALA A 38 12.14 -0.81 -5.08
N MET A 39 11.74 -1.71 -4.17
CA MET A 39 12.60 -2.82 -3.74
C MET A 39 12.94 -3.76 -4.91
N PRO A 40 14.23 -4.02 -5.18
CA PRO A 40 14.63 -5.01 -6.18
C PRO A 40 14.22 -6.42 -5.74
N ILE A 41 13.62 -7.18 -6.66
CA ILE A 41 13.17 -8.55 -6.39
C ILE A 41 14.27 -9.43 -5.80
N ALA A 42 15.46 -9.40 -6.39
CA ALA A 42 16.60 -10.21 -5.91
C ALA A 42 16.95 -9.93 -4.45
N LYS A 43 16.88 -8.66 -4.01
CA LYS A 43 17.14 -8.29 -2.61
C LYS A 43 16.00 -8.74 -1.68
N VAL A 44 14.76 -8.76 -2.16
CA VAL A 44 13.62 -9.29 -1.40
C VAL A 44 13.75 -10.80 -1.23
N GLU A 45 14.09 -11.54 -2.30
CA GLU A 45 14.35 -12.98 -2.26
C GLU A 45 15.50 -13.33 -1.30
N GLU A 46 16.59 -12.56 -1.36
CA GLU A 46 17.73 -12.70 -0.44
C GLU A 46 17.29 -12.48 1.03
N ALA A 47 16.52 -11.44 1.30
CA ALA A 47 16.03 -11.13 2.64
C ALA A 47 15.11 -12.22 3.17
N ILE A 48 14.19 -12.75 2.35
CA ILE A 48 13.32 -13.88 2.70
C ILE A 48 14.14 -15.12 3.03
N THR A 49 15.13 -15.43 2.20
CA THR A 49 16.01 -16.60 2.40
C THR A 49 16.83 -16.50 3.68
N LYS A 50 17.38 -15.33 3.98
CA LYS A 50 18.17 -15.08 5.20
C LYS A 50 17.32 -15.01 6.47
N HIS A 51 16.05 -14.68 6.34
CA HIS A 51 15.14 -14.46 7.47
C HIS A 51 13.83 -15.24 7.33
N PRO A 52 13.88 -16.60 7.26
CA PRO A 52 12.69 -17.42 6.99
C PRO A 52 11.62 -17.33 8.08
N ASN A 53 11.97 -16.82 9.26
CA ASN A 53 11.03 -16.60 10.37
C ASN A 53 10.31 -15.25 10.30
N ALA A 54 10.59 -14.40 9.33
CA ALA A 54 9.85 -13.16 9.12
C ALA A 54 8.38 -13.46 8.86
N LYS A 55 7.48 -12.59 9.37
CA LYS A 55 6.03 -12.83 9.28
C LYS A 55 5.39 -12.11 8.13
N ALA A 56 6.01 -11.03 7.66
CA ALA A 56 5.45 -10.21 6.61
C ALA A 56 6.54 -9.48 5.81
N VAL A 57 6.17 -9.12 4.59
CA VAL A 57 6.88 -8.15 3.75
C VAL A 57 6.00 -6.90 3.64
N LEU A 58 6.53 -5.74 4.01
CA LEU A 58 5.90 -4.45 3.74
C LEU A 58 6.48 -3.89 2.44
N VAL A 59 5.60 -3.45 1.55
CA VAL A 59 5.97 -2.85 0.26
C VAL A 59 5.39 -1.45 0.19
N ASN A 60 6.18 -0.49 -0.27
CA ASN A 60 5.72 0.85 -0.62
C ASN A 60 5.53 0.92 -2.13
N ASN A 61 4.28 0.89 -2.61
CA ASN A 61 3.97 0.82 -4.05
C ASN A 61 2.66 1.55 -4.38
N PRO A 62 2.70 2.66 -5.13
CA PRO A 62 3.91 3.31 -5.62
C PRO A 62 4.70 4.00 -4.51
N THR A 63 5.96 4.33 -4.77
CA THR A 63 6.71 5.21 -3.89
C THR A 63 6.13 6.64 -3.92
N TYR A 64 6.60 7.53 -3.03
CA TYR A 64 6.22 8.95 -3.03
C TYR A 64 6.44 9.62 -4.40
N TYR A 65 7.43 9.17 -5.16
CA TYR A 65 7.78 9.71 -6.48
C TYR A 65 7.09 8.98 -7.64
N GLY A 66 6.09 8.13 -7.37
CA GLY A 66 5.35 7.39 -8.40
C GLY A 66 6.08 6.17 -8.96
N VAL A 67 7.22 5.76 -8.39
CA VAL A 67 7.94 4.58 -8.86
C VAL A 67 7.25 3.32 -8.38
N CYS A 68 6.87 2.45 -9.30
CA CYS A 68 6.31 1.13 -9.03
C CYS A 68 7.37 0.04 -9.16
N GLY A 69 7.27 -0.98 -8.30
CA GLY A 69 8.02 -2.23 -8.40
C GLY A 69 7.16 -3.35 -8.97
N ASP A 70 7.77 -4.51 -9.16
CA ASP A 70 7.06 -5.74 -9.54
C ASP A 70 6.37 -6.33 -8.29
N LEU A 71 5.24 -5.70 -7.91
CA LEU A 71 4.49 -6.08 -6.71
C LEU A 71 3.96 -7.51 -6.81
N GLU A 72 3.48 -7.92 -8.00
CA GLU A 72 2.96 -9.26 -8.23
C GLU A 72 3.99 -10.34 -7.90
N LYS A 73 5.23 -10.14 -8.34
CA LYS A 73 6.31 -11.07 -8.06
C LYS A 73 6.68 -11.08 -6.58
N ILE A 74 6.70 -9.92 -5.92
CA ILE A 74 6.94 -9.85 -4.47
C ILE A 74 5.86 -10.62 -3.71
N VAL A 75 4.58 -10.46 -4.07
CA VAL A 75 3.47 -11.20 -3.46
C VAL A 75 3.67 -12.71 -3.62
N LYS A 76 3.96 -13.17 -4.84
CA LYS A 76 4.18 -14.61 -5.13
C LYS A 76 5.31 -15.21 -4.29
N ILE A 77 6.48 -14.55 -4.22
CA ILE A 77 7.63 -15.08 -3.47
C ILE A 77 7.41 -15.03 -1.96
N ALA A 78 6.78 -13.97 -1.44
CA ALA A 78 6.47 -13.85 -0.02
C ALA A 78 5.44 -14.92 0.42
N HIS A 79 4.36 -15.09 -0.32
CA HIS A 79 3.35 -16.12 -0.05
C HIS A 79 3.92 -17.53 -0.12
N LYS A 80 4.81 -17.83 -1.09
CA LYS A 80 5.52 -19.10 -1.16
C LYS A 80 6.36 -19.38 0.09
N ALA A 81 6.86 -18.33 0.73
CA ALA A 81 7.60 -18.42 1.99
C ALA A 81 6.71 -18.37 3.25
N GLY A 82 5.38 -18.38 3.10
CA GLY A 82 4.42 -18.29 4.21
C GLY A 82 4.35 -16.91 4.88
N MET A 83 4.82 -15.87 4.22
CA MET A 83 4.81 -14.50 4.72
C MET A 83 3.62 -13.72 4.16
N ARG A 84 3.04 -12.82 4.97
CA ARG A 84 2.02 -11.88 4.53
C ARG A 84 2.62 -10.70 3.78
N VAL A 85 1.86 -10.12 2.85
CA VAL A 85 2.27 -8.91 2.13
C VAL A 85 1.35 -7.75 2.51
N LEU A 86 1.95 -6.72 3.09
CA LEU A 86 1.32 -5.47 3.46
C LEU A 86 1.79 -4.39 2.49
N VAL A 87 0.87 -3.63 1.91
CA VAL A 87 1.23 -2.60 0.93
C VAL A 87 0.86 -1.22 1.45
N ASP A 88 1.84 -0.34 1.53
CA ASP A 88 1.58 1.09 1.61
C ASP A 88 1.33 1.60 0.19
N GLU A 89 0.05 1.66 -0.17
CA GLU A 89 -0.45 2.11 -1.46
C GLU A 89 -1.10 3.50 -1.34
N ALA A 90 -0.58 4.31 -0.39
CA ALA A 90 -1.13 5.62 -0.11
C ALA A 90 -1.17 6.56 -1.32
N HIS A 91 -0.31 6.36 -2.31
CA HIS A 91 -0.27 7.12 -3.55
C HIS A 91 -0.88 6.37 -4.75
N GLY A 92 -1.52 5.21 -4.54
CA GLY A 92 -1.97 4.30 -5.60
C GLY A 92 -3.49 4.17 -5.76
N THR A 93 -4.32 5.09 -5.22
CA THR A 93 -5.79 5.01 -5.37
C THR A 93 -6.23 4.83 -6.81
N HIS A 94 -5.57 5.47 -7.76
CA HIS A 94 -5.90 5.45 -9.18
C HIS A 94 -5.69 4.08 -9.84
N PHE A 95 -4.85 3.20 -9.29
CA PHE A 95 -4.61 1.86 -9.82
C PHE A 95 -5.88 0.98 -9.85
N TYR A 96 -6.84 1.27 -9.00
CA TYR A 96 -8.11 0.55 -8.93
C TYR A 96 -9.12 0.92 -10.03
N PHE A 97 -8.82 1.93 -10.84
CA PHE A 97 -9.80 2.57 -11.72
C PHE A 97 -9.31 2.83 -13.14
N SER A 98 -8.16 2.28 -13.55
CA SER A 98 -7.69 2.37 -14.93
C SER A 98 -6.79 1.20 -15.28
N GLU A 99 -7.08 0.54 -16.40
CA GLU A 99 -6.29 -0.57 -16.94
C GLU A 99 -4.95 -0.11 -17.58
N ASP A 100 -4.80 1.19 -17.84
CA ASP A 100 -3.56 1.79 -18.36
C ASP A 100 -2.49 1.97 -17.28
N LEU A 101 -2.82 1.66 -16.01
CA LEU A 101 -1.94 1.84 -14.86
C LEU A 101 -1.43 0.48 -14.32
N PRO A 102 -0.36 0.49 -13.50
CA PRO A 102 0.09 -0.72 -12.84
C PRO A 102 -1.02 -1.38 -12.00
N PRO A 103 -1.01 -2.71 -11.86
CA PRO A 103 -2.03 -3.41 -11.09
C PRO A 103 -1.99 -2.99 -9.61
N SER A 104 -3.18 -2.89 -9.01
CA SER A 104 -3.35 -2.55 -7.61
C SER A 104 -2.90 -3.69 -6.68
N ALA A 105 -2.67 -3.36 -5.40
CA ALA A 105 -2.29 -4.35 -4.39
C ALA A 105 -3.32 -5.48 -4.24
N MET A 106 -4.62 -5.14 -4.30
CA MET A 106 -5.67 -6.15 -4.18
C MET A 106 -5.76 -7.06 -5.40
N GLU A 107 -5.52 -6.52 -6.58
CA GLU A 107 -5.52 -7.26 -7.85
C GLU A 107 -4.40 -8.30 -7.91
N VAL A 108 -3.21 -7.96 -7.45
CA VAL A 108 -2.08 -8.90 -7.39
C VAL A 108 -2.14 -9.84 -6.16
N GLY A 109 -3.16 -9.73 -5.33
CA GLY A 109 -3.40 -10.65 -4.21
C GLY A 109 -2.61 -10.33 -2.94
N ALA A 110 -2.22 -9.09 -2.70
CA ALA A 110 -1.66 -8.68 -1.41
C ALA A 110 -2.66 -8.93 -0.27
N ASP A 111 -2.13 -9.12 0.95
CA ASP A 111 -2.98 -9.43 2.11
C ASP A 111 -3.68 -8.17 2.64
N MET A 112 -2.99 -7.04 2.67
CA MET A 112 -3.56 -5.76 3.12
C MET A 112 -2.95 -4.60 2.33
N ALA A 113 -3.75 -3.56 2.09
CA ALA A 113 -3.28 -2.31 1.49
C ALA A 113 -3.85 -1.09 2.22
N ALA A 114 -2.99 -0.13 2.54
CA ALA A 114 -3.39 1.17 3.06
C ALA A 114 -3.44 2.19 1.91
N VAL A 115 -4.63 2.71 1.60
CA VAL A 115 -4.88 3.59 0.47
C VAL A 115 -5.36 4.94 0.97
N SER A 116 -4.64 6.02 0.62
CA SER A 116 -5.01 7.38 1.00
C SER A 116 -5.89 8.02 -0.08
N ILE A 117 -7.20 7.86 0.04
CA ILE A 117 -8.16 8.37 -0.95
C ILE A 117 -8.05 9.89 -1.11
N HIS A 118 -7.70 10.60 -0.03
CA HIS A 118 -7.52 12.05 -0.04
C HIS A 118 -6.33 12.56 -0.87
N LYS A 119 -5.39 11.69 -1.29
CA LYS A 119 -4.24 12.11 -2.10
C LYS A 119 -4.56 12.15 -3.58
N THR A 120 -5.09 11.05 -4.11
CA THR A 120 -5.35 10.91 -5.56
C THR A 120 -6.79 10.52 -5.89
N GLY A 121 -7.63 10.24 -4.90
CA GLY A 121 -9.02 9.81 -5.10
C GLY A 121 -10.07 10.91 -4.96
N GLY A 122 -9.69 12.14 -4.56
CA GLY A 122 -10.60 13.31 -4.53
C GLY A 122 -11.41 13.49 -3.25
N SER A 123 -11.18 12.72 -2.18
CA SER A 123 -11.81 12.95 -0.88
C SER A 123 -11.10 14.06 -0.09
N LEU A 124 -11.75 14.57 0.95
CA LEU A 124 -11.14 15.54 1.87
C LEU A 124 -9.97 14.90 2.63
N THR A 125 -9.04 15.73 3.10
CA THR A 125 -7.85 15.29 3.84
C THR A 125 -8.20 14.39 5.02
N GLN A 126 -7.24 13.55 5.48
CA GLN A 126 -7.39 12.59 6.57
C GLN A 126 -8.41 11.46 6.31
N SER A 127 -8.78 11.22 5.06
CA SER A 127 -9.63 10.11 4.67
C SER A 127 -8.87 9.04 3.90
N SER A 128 -8.89 7.82 4.43
CA SER A 128 -8.13 6.68 3.92
C SER A 128 -8.95 5.39 4.06
N MET A 129 -8.56 4.37 3.33
CA MET A 129 -9.13 3.03 3.47
C MET A 129 -8.02 2.02 3.78
N LEU A 130 -8.32 1.06 4.62
CA LEU A 130 -7.55 -0.17 4.76
C LEU A 130 -8.30 -1.27 4.03
N LEU A 131 -7.70 -1.79 2.97
CA LEU A 131 -8.25 -2.86 2.15
C LEU A 131 -7.71 -4.21 2.63
N LEU A 132 -8.57 -5.22 2.67
CA LEU A 132 -8.23 -6.59 3.04
C LEU A 132 -8.35 -7.49 1.81
N GLY A 133 -7.29 -8.22 1.51
CA GLY A 133 -7.28 -9.22 0.45
C GLY A 133 -8.07 -10.48 0.85
N LYS A 134 -8.36 -11.34 -0.11
CA LYS A 134 -9.08 -12.61 0.12
C LYS A 134 -8.42 -13.51 1.16
N SER A 135 -7.11 -13.46 1.27
CA SER A 135 -6.32 -14.22 2.26
C SER A 135 -6.54 -13.77 3.71
N MET A 136 -7.21 -12.61 3.89
CA MET A 136 -7.57 -12.05 5.20
C MET A 136 -9.04 -12.30 5.58
N GLU A 137 -9.73 -13.16 4.85
CA GLU A 137 -11.10 -13.55 5.20
C GLU A 137 -11.16 -14.10 6.63
N GLY A 138 -12.12 -13.61 7.42
CA GLY A 138 -12.27 -13.93 8.85
C GLY A 138 -11.40 -13.09 9.81
N TRP A 139 -10.52 -12.22 9.29
CA TRP A 139 -9.69 -11.34 10.12
C TRP A 139 -10.29 -9.93 10.30
N ASP A 140 -11.37 -9.61 9.61
CA ASP A 140 -12.00 -8.29 9.62
C ASP A 140 -12.39 -7.81 11.03
N GLY A 141 -12.91 -8.71 11.88
CA GLY A 141 -13.23 -8.40 13.26
C GLY A 141 -12.01 -7.99 14.08
N TYR A 142 -10.90 -8.72 13.94
CA TYR A 142 -9.66 -8.41 14.63
C TYR A 142 -9.04 -7.10 14.12
N VAL A 143 -8.99 -6.91 12.81
CA VAL A 143 -8.47 -5.68 12.19
C VAL A 143 -9.28 -4.47 12.64
N ARG A 144 -10.61 -4.58 12.71
CA ARG A 144 -11.50 -3.52 13.20
C ARG A 144 -11.20 -3.16 14.67
N GLN A 145 -10.92 -4.14 15.52
CA GLN A 145 -10.52 -3.86 16.91
C GLN A 145 -9.23 -3.04 16.97
N ILE A 146 -8.22 -3.39 16.19
CA ILE A 146 -6.94 -2.65 16.14
C ILE A 146 -7.16 -1.23 15.61
N ILE A 147 -7.98 -1.06 14.57
CA ILE A 147 -8.33 0.27 14.05
C ILE A 147 -9.01 1.10 15.15
N ASN A 148 -9.97 0.54 15.88
CA ASN A 148 -10.67 1.24 16.96
C ASN A 148 -9.74 1.67 18.10
N LEU A 149 -8.67 0.91 18.36
CA LEU A 149 -7.67 1.26 19.37
C LEU A 149 -6.71 2.36 18.93
N THR A 150 -6.51 2.52 17.61
CA THR A 150 -5.48 3.41 17.05
C THR A 150 -6.04 4.66 16.41
N GLN A 151 -7.37 4.75 16.24
CA GLN A 151 -8.04 5.90 15.66
C GLN A 151 -8.85 6.69 16.70
N THR A 152 -9.33 7.87 16.26
CA THR A 152 -10.20 8.70 17.09
C THR A 152 -11.53 8.00 17.39
N THR A 153 -12.05 8.20 18.60
CA THR A 153 -13.42 7.77 18.98
C THR A 153 -14.50 8.74 18.47
N SER A 154 -14.11 9.91 17.93
CA SER A 154 -14.99 10.97 17.47
C SER A 154 -14.84 11.16 15.96
N ALA A 155 -15.44 10.25 15.19
CA ALA A 155 -15.36 10.30 13.73
C ALA A 155 -16.05 11.57 13.17
N SER A 156 -15.41 12.21 12.19
CA SER A 156 -15.99 13.33 11.45
C SER A 156 -16.91 12.82 10.36
N TYR A 157 -18.20 13.07 10.48
CA TYR A 157 -19.18 12.72 9.44
C TYR A 157 -18.90 13.43 8.12
N LEU A 158 -18.33 14.65 8.14
CA LEU A 158 -17.93 15.36 6.94
C LEU A 158 -16.85 14.59 6.16
N LEU A 159 -15.83 14.09 6.86
CA LEU A 159 -14.77 13.29 6.25
C LEU A 159 -15.29 11.95 5.75
N MET A 160 -16.14 11.28 6.53
CA MET A 160 -16.77 10.01 6.14
C MET A 160 -17.65 10.17 4.90
N SER A 161 -18.47 11.22 4.85
CA SER A 161 -19.31 11.51 3.68
C SER A 161 -18.49 11.84 2.45
N SER A 162 -17.43 12.62 2.60
CA SER A 162 -16.48 12.92 1.52
C SER A 162 -15.84 11.65 0.96
N LEU A 163 -15.43 10.72 1.84
CA LEU A 163 -14.85 9.46 1.44
C LEU A 163 -15.85 8.60 0.65
N ASP A 164 -17.10 8.49 1.10
CA ASP A 164 -18.12 7.70 0.41
C ASP A 164 -18.52 8.31 -0.94
N ILE A 165 -18.65 9.65 -1.00
CA ILE A 165 -18.90 10.37 -2.27
C ILE A 165 -17.75 10.12 -3.25
N SER A 166 -16.52 10.23 -2.81
CA SER A 166 -15.34 9.95 -3.63
C SER A 166 -15.33 8.51 -4.14
N ARG A 167 -15.50 7.54 -3.25
CA ARG A 167 -15.61 6.13 -3.59
C ARG A 167 -16.69 5.88 -4.65
N ARG A 168 -17.88 6.45 -4.46
CA ARG A 168 -19.00 6.33 -5.41
C ARG A 168 -18.64 6.94 -6.76
N ASN A 169 -18.07 8.15 -6.77
CA ASN A 169 -17.69 8.83 -8.00
C ASN A 169 -16.63 8.03 -8.79
N LEU A 170 -15.62 7.52 -8.10
CA LEU A 170 -14.59 6.69 -8.70
C LEU A 170 -15.14 5.36 -9.24
N ALA A 171 -16.06 4.72 -8.51
CA ALA A 171 -16.69 3.49 -8.97
C ALA A 171 -17.53 3.67 -10.25
N LEU A 172 -18.10 4.86 -10.46
CA LEU A 172 -18.96 5.15 -11.62
C LEU A 172 -18.20 5.80 -12.79
N HIS A 173 -17.15 6.57 -12.51
CA HIS A 173 -16.50 7.43 -13.51
C HIS A 173 -14.97 7.37 -13.47
N GLY A 174 -14.37 6.52 -12.62
CA GLY A 174 -12.92 6.49 -12.37
C GLY A 174 -12.10 6.26 -13.64
N GLU A 175 -12.52 5.33 -14.49
CA GLU A 175 -11.87 5.06 -15.79
C GLU A 175 -11.79 6.33 -16.65
N ALA A 176 -12.91 7.01 -16.84
CA ALA A 176 -12.95 8.25 -17.63
C ALA A 176 -12.10 9.36 -17.02
N ILE A 177 -12.17 9.53 -15.69
CA ILE A 177 -11.40 10.54 -14.95
C ILE A 177 -9.89 10.32 -15.13
N TYR A 178 -9.41 9.09 -14.92
CA TYR A 178 -7.97 8.84 -14.97
C TYR A 178 -7.44 8.75 -16.41
N SER A 179 -8.21 8.29 -17.38
CA SER A 179 -7.82 8.35 -18.79
C SER A 179 -7.56 9.79 -19.25
N GLU A 180 -8.34 10.78 -18.77
CA GLU A 180 -8.09 12.19 -19.06
C GLU A 180 -6.83 12.73 -18.39
N VAL A 181 -6.47 12.22 -17.20
CA VAL A 181 -5.27 12.62 -16.46
C VAL A 181 -4.01 11.97 -17.06
N ILE A 182 -4.10 10.71 -17.48
CA ILE A 182 -2.96 9.95 -18.03
C ILE A 182 -2.55 10.46 -19.41
N ARG A 183 -3.51 10.80 -20.26
CA ARG A 183 -3.25 11.25 -21.64
C ARG A 183 -2.22 12.38 -21.77
N PRO A 184 -2.27 13.49 -20.99
CA PRO A 184 -1.27 14.54 -21.08
C PRO A 184 0.07 14.19 -20.41
N ALA A 185 0.16 13.09 -19.64
CA ALA A 185 1.36 12.64 -18.96
C ALA A 185 2.21 11.68 -19.79
N GLN A 186 1.69 11.20 -20.92
CA GLN A 186 2.39 10.38 -21.91
C GLN A 186 3.11 11.25 -22.94
#